data_d95646a0bd508dc7fb05f5a0c0f20229
#
_entry.id   d95646a0bd508dc7fb05f5a0c0f20229
#
_cell.length_a   1.000
_cell.length_b   1.000
_cell.length_c   1.000
_cell.angle_alpha   90.00
_cell.angle_beta   90.00
_cell.angle_gamma   90.00
#
_symmetry.space_group_name_H-M   'P 1'
#
loop_
_entity.id
_entity.type
_entity.pdbx_description
1 polymer ?
#
loop_
_entity_poly.entity_id
_entity_poly.type
_entity_poly.pdbx_seq_one_letter_code
_entity_poly.pdbx_strand_id
1 'polypeptide(L)'
;AVEPLQKVGKWIEKNHGFLYGRKDAKQIIYHGSSNVTFEGNKAHVWNFFWPEQDHTIYIAGIQNKLEKAYFLASGTPIAFEQDEYRITLKELPDKEEDELLGITMICLEFDGEVSYWGSGFSRHATRYPQLNWGEVYDPSSFPWPRDL
;
A
#
# COMPACT_ATOMS: atom_id res chain seq x y z
N ALA A 1 -20.12 17.83 15.72
CA ALA A 1 -19.40 16.66 16.24
C ALA A 1 -20.03 15.33 15.83
N VAL A 2 -21.35 15.31 15.57
CA VAL A 2 -22.03 14.07 15.15
C VAL A 2 -21.74 13.71 13.69
N GLU A 3 -21.68 14.70 12.81
CA GLU A 3 -21.45 14.48 11.38
C GLU A 3 -20.11 13.81 11.06
N PRO A 4 -18.95 14.19 11.66
CA PRO A 4 -17.69 13.50 11.42
C PRO A 4 -17.73 12.03 11.84
N LEU A 5 -18.36 11.70 12.95
CA LEU A 5 -18.53 10.30 13.41
C LEU A 5 -19.43 9.50 12.46
N GLN A 6 -20.46 10.11 11.90
CA GLN A 6 -21.32 9.47 10.90
C GLN A 6 -20.55 9.18 9.60
N LYS A 7 -19.69 10.10 9.16
CA LYS A 7 -18.82 9.89 7.98
C LYS A 7 -17.87 8.73 8.19
N VAL A 8 -17.22 8.65 9.35
CA VAL A 8 -16.35 7.52 9.71
C VAL A 8 -17.13 6.22 9.71
N GLY A 9 -18.31 6.18 10.30
CA GLY A 9 -19.17 5.00 10.32
C GLY A 9 -19.54 4.52 8.92
N LYS A 10 -19.92 5.41 8.03
CA LYS A 10 -20.23 5.08 6.64
C LYS A 10 -19.01 4.59 5.87
N TRP A 11 -17.85 5.18 6.11
CA TRP A 11 -16.60 4.74 5.50
C TRP A 11 -16.25 3.31 5.94
N ILE A 12 -16.35 3.03 7.23
CA ILE A 12 -16.11 1.69 7.80
C ILE A 12 -17.06 0.68 7.16
N GLU A 13 -18.33 1.03 7.01
CA GLU A 13 -19.34 0.15 6.39
C GLU A 13 -18.98 -0.19 4.95
N LYS A 14 -18.56 0.78 4.14
CA LYS A 14 -18.12 0.57 2.76
C LYS A 14 -16.86 -0.27 2.63
N ASN A 15 -15.95 -0.20 3.59
CA ASN A 15 -14.66 -0.85 3.56
C ASN A 15 -14.54 -1.99 4.60
N HIS A 16 -15.67 -2.52 5.07
CA HIS A 16 -15.69 -3.50 6.15
C HIS A 16 -14.94 -4.80 5.84
N GLY A 17 -14.87 -5.21 4.58
CA GLY A 17 -14.13 -6.41 4.19
C GLY A 17 -12.67 -6.39 4.61
N PHE A 18 -12.06 -5.21 4.62
CA PHE A 18 -10.72 -5.03 5.18
C PHE A 18 -10.69 -5.11 6.71
N LEU A 19 -11.65 -4.43 7.37
CA LEU A 19 -11.62 -4.27 8.83
C LEU A 19 -12.01 -5.53 9.58
N TYR A 20 -13.03 -6.26 9.11
CA TYR A 20 -13.55 -7.43 9.83
C TYR A 20 -12.85 -8.75 9.46
N GLY A 21 -12.27 -8.85 8.30
CA GLY A 21 -11.51 -10.03 7.89
C GLY A 21 -10.10 -10.11 8.44
N ARG A 22 -9.64 -9.02 9.04
CA ARG A 22 -8.24 -8.88 9.46
C ARG A 22 -8.01 -9.45 10.85
N LYS A 23 -7.21 -10.50 10.94
CA LYS A 23 -6.77 -11.03 12.25
C LYS A 23 -5.36 -10.56 12.65
N ASP A 24 -4.43 -10.46 11.72
CA ASP A 24 -3.06 -10.07 12.02
C ASP A 24 -2.42 -9.38 10.82
N ALA A 25 -2.48 -8.07 10.71
CA ALA A 25 -1.65 -7.36 9.76
C ALA A 25 -0.21 -7.40 10.25
N LYS A 26 0.57 -8.23 9.63
CA LYS A 26 1.95 -8.45 10.04
C LYS A 26 2.85 -7.24 9.79
N GLN A 27 2.52 -6.40 8.85
CA GLN A 27 3.40 -5.29 8.48
C GLN A 27 2.67 -4.14 7.80
N ILE A 28 3.19 -2.95 7.98
CA ILE A 28 2.77 -1.74 7.30
C ILE A 28 3.96 -1.20 6.53
N ILE A 29 3.78 -0.99 5.24
CA ILE A 29 4.76 -0.32 4.40
C ILE A 29 4.24 1.08 4.09
N TYR A 30 5.11 2.06 4.27
CA TYR A 30 4.79 3.45 4.00
C TYR A 30 5.32 3.85 2.63
N HIS A 31 4.44 4.33 1.78
CA HIS A 31 4.74 4.75 0.41
C HIS A 31 4.32 6.19 0.18
N GLY A 32 4.98 7.15 0.77
CA GLY A 32 4.67 8.55 0.51
C GLY A 32 3.19 8.91 0.68
N SER A 33 2.40 8.75 -0.37
CA SER A 33 0.96 9.06 -0.38
C SER A 33 0.07 7.96 0.17
N SER A 34 0.61 6.77 0.46
CA SER A 34 -0.19 5.62 0.87
C SER A 34 0.52 4.73 1.88
N ASN A 35 -0.25 3.97 2.62
CA ASN A 35 0.23 2.88 3.46
C ASN A 35 -0.26 1.56 2.88
N VAL A 36 0.53 0.50 3.05
CA VAL A 36 0.15 -0.84 2.58
C VAL A 36 0.20 -1.81 3.74
N THR A 37 -0.88 -2.53 3.93
CA THR A 37 -0.98 -3.60 4.94
C THR A 37 -1.21 -4.93 4.25
N PHE A 38 -0.75 -6.03 4.86
CA PHE A 38 -0.79 -7.36 4.27
C PHE A 38 -1.61 -8.34 5.10
N GLU A 39 -2.32 -9.21 4.41
CA GLU A 39 -3.04 -10.34 5.00
C GLU A 39 -3.11 -11.49 3.99
N GLY A 40 -2.39 -12.59 4.28
CA GLY A 40 -2.34 -13.74 3.38
C GLY A 40 -1.85 -13.36 1.98
N ASN A 41 -2.66 -13.61 0.96
CA ASN A 41 -2.37 -13.26 -0.42
C ASN A 41 -2.86 -11.87 -0.85
N LYS A 42 -3.30 -11.06 0.10
CA LYS A 42 -3.85 -9.73 -0.17
C LYS A 42 -3.02 -8.62 0.44
N ALA A 43 -2.93 -7.52 -0.27
CA ALA A 43 -2.43 -6.26 0.25
C ALA A 43 -3.54 -5.21 0.14
N HIS A 44 -3.63 -4.38 1.16
CA HIS A 44 -4.58 -3.27 1.20
C HIS A 44 -3.81 -1.96 1.17
N VAL A 45 -4.07 -1.17 0.16
CA VAL A 45 -3.46 0.15 -0.03
C VAL A 45 -4.41 1.20 0.51
N TRP A 46 -3.93 1.93 1.50
CA TRP A 46 -4.63 3.07 2.08
C TRP A 46 -4.10 4.32 1.42
N ASN A 47 -4.79 4.83 0.43
CA ASN A 47 -4.35 6.03 -0.27
C ASN A 47 -4.94 7.28 0.38
N PHE A 48 -4.06 8.17 0.84
CA PHE A 48 -4.43 9.43 1.52
C PHE A 48 -4.36 10.64 0.60
N PHE A 49 -3.60 10.55 -0.49
CA PHE A 49 -3.40 11.66 -1.44
C PHE A 49 -3.62 11.14 -2.85
N TRP A 50 -4.72 11.57 -3.45
CA TRP A 50 -5.10 11.11 -4.77
C TRP A 50 -4.19 11.70 -5.87
N PRO A 51 -3.69 10.88 -6.82
CA PRO A 51 -2.82 11.35 -7.88
C PRO A 51 -3.61 11.97 -9.03
N GLU A 52 -4.01 13.22 -8.89
CA GLU A 52 -4.86 13.91 -9.85
C GLU A 52 -4.19 14.22 -11.19
N GLN A 53 -2.87 14.29 -11.23
CA GLN A 53 -2.13 14.69 -12.44
C GLN A 53 -1.66 13.52 -13.28
N ASP A 54 -1.00 12.55 -12.69
CA ASP A 54 -0.42 11.44 -13.43
C ASP A 54 -1.27 10.16 -13.43
N HIS A 55 -2.35 10.14 -12.68
CA HIS A 55 -3.31 9.03 -12.61
C HIS A 55 -2.68 7.67 -12.31
N THR A 56 -1.57 7.67 -11.56
CA THR A 56 -0.85 6.46 -11.21
C THR A 56 -0.52 6.41 -9.73
N ILE A 57 -0.50 5.18 -9.19
CA ILE A 57 0.01 4.89 -7.85
C ILE A 57 1.08 3.81 -7.99
N TYR A 58 2.25 4.04 -7.37
CA TYR A 58 3.36 3.11 -7.39
C TYR A 58 3.48 2.41 -6.05
N ILE A 59 3.59 1.08 -6.09
CA ILE A 59 3.79 0.25 -4.90
C ILE A 59 5.03 -0.61 -5.13
N ALA A 60 6.02 -0.42 -4.29
CA ALA A 60 7.33 -1.03 -4.46
C ALA A 60 7.57 -2.15 -3.45
N GLY A 61 8.46 -3.06 -3.79
CA GLY A 61 9.04 -4.04 -2.87
C GLY A 61 8.23 -5.30 -2.65
N ILE A 62 7.09 -5.48 -3.30
CA ILE A 62 6.33 -6.74 -3.23
C ILE A 62 6.87 -7.70 -4.28
N GLN A 63 7.23 -8.91 -3.86
CA GLN A 63 7.86 -9.92 -4.72
C GLN A 63 6.88 -10.79 -5.48
N ASN A 64 5.67 -10.96 -4.94
CA ASN A 64 4.66 -11.82 -5.53
C ASN A 64 4.08 -11.24 -6.81
N LYS A 65 3.63 -12.12 -7.69
CA LYS A 65 2.92 -11.71 -8.89
C LYS A 65 1.51 -11.22 -8.55
N LEU A 66 1.20 -10.00 -8.98
CA LEU A 66 -0.13 -9.42 -8.82
C LEU A 66 -1.09 -10.06 -9.83
N GLU A 67 -2.23 -10.53 -9.35
CA GLU A 67 -3.28 -11.13 -10.17
C GLU A 67 -4.46 -10.19 -10.37
N LYS A 68 -4.82 -9.43 -9.33
CA LYS A 68 -5.97 -8.51 -9.38
C LYS A 68 -5.69 -7.24 -8.59
N ALA A 69 -6.21 -6.13 -9.10
CA ALA A 69 -6.26 -4.85 -8.40
C ALA A 69 -7.66 -4.25 -8.56
N TYR A 70 -8.25 -3.80 -7.47
CA TYR A 70 -9.59 -3.22 -7.50
C TYR A 70 -9.82 -2.28 -6.33
N PHE A 71 -10.77 -1.38 -6.48
CA PHE A 71 -11.25 -0.55 -5.38
C PHE A 71 -12.05 -1.42 -4.40
N LEU A 72 -11.72 -1.37 -3.12
CA LEU A 72 -12.36 -2.23 -2.12
C LEU A 72 -13.86 -1.96 -1.98
N ALA A 73 -14.25 -0.69 -1.94
CA ALA A 73 -15.65 -0.30 -1.72
C ALA A 73 -16.58 -0.67 -2.88
N SER A 74 -16.16 -0.42 -4.12
CA SER A 74 -16.98 -0.67 -5.32
C SER A 74 -16.71 -1.99 -6.00
N GLY A 75 -15.51 -2.55 -5.81
CA GLY A 75 -15.04 -3.71 -6.56
C GLY A 75 -14.59 -3.39 -7.99
N THR A 76 -14.55 -2.12 -8.37
CA THR A 76 -14.16 -1.70 -9.71
C THR A 76 -12.71 -2.07 -9.99
N PRO A 77 -12.41 -2.81 -11.08
CA PRO A 77 -11.05 -3.20 -11.41
C PRO A 77 -10.16 -2.01 -11.73
N ILE A 78 -8.88 -2.15 -11.41
CA ILE A 78 -7.84 -1.15 -11.70
C ILE A 78 -6.82 -1.77 -12.65
N ALA A 79 -6.48 -1.05 -13.72
CA ALA A 79 -5.42 -1.45 -14.63
C ALA A 79 -4.06 -1.36 -13.94
N PHE A 80 -3.19 -2.33 -14.19
CA PHE A 80 -1.87 -2.36 -13.56
C PHE A 80 -0.81 -2.94 -14.48
N GLU A 81 0.42 -2.59 -14.16
CA GLU A 81 1.63 -3.22 -14.66
C GLU A 81 2.51 -3.60 -13.48
N GLN A 82 3.30 -4.64 -13.63
CA GLN A 82 4.25 -5.07 -12.60
C GLN A 82 5.59 -5.40 -13.26
N ASP A 83 6.64 -4.82 -12.72
CA ASP A 83 8.01 -5.21 -13.03
C ASP A 83 8.69 -5.84 -11.80
N GLU A 84 9.98 -6.11 -11.88
CA GLU A 84 10.76 -6.73 -10.81
C GLU A 84 10.74 -5.92 -9.49
N TYR A 85 10.55 -4.62 -9.57
CA TYR A 85 10.71 -3.73 -8.42
C TYR A 85 9.42 -3.13 -7.90
N ARG A 86 8.43 -2.96 -8.76
CA ARG A 86 7.21 -2.22 -8.40
C ARG A 86 5.98 -2.64 -9.18
N ILE A 87 4.86 -2.34 -8.58
CA ILE A 87 3.54 -2.39 -9.19
C ILE A 87 3.14 -0.96 -9.53
N THR A 88 2.68 -0.74 -10.74
CA THR A 88 2.12 0.54 -11.18
C THR A 88 0.62 0.36 -11.40
N LEU A 89 -0.17 0.99 -10.55
CA LEU A 89 -1.62 1.12 -10.76
C LEU A 89 -1.83 2.32 -11.68
N LYS A 90 -2.50 2.13 -12.79
CA LYS A 90 -2.60 3.15 -13.84
C LYS A 90 -4.02 3.39 -14.31
N GLU A 91 -4.19 4.42 -15.11
CA GLU A 91 -5.49 4.81 -15.63
C GLU A 91 -6.52 5.07 -14.51
N LEU A 92 -6.04 5.61 -13.39
CA LEU A 92 -6.90 5.94 -12.27
C LEU A 92 -7.82 7.12 -12.63
N PRO A 93 -9.05 7.16 -12.10
CA PRO A 93 -9.97 8.26 -12.39
C PRO A 93 -9.45 9.61 -11.86
N ASP A 94 -9.94 10.70 -12.42
CA ASP A 94 -9.55 12.06 -12.04
C ASP A 94 -9.81 12.37 -10.58
N LYS A 95 -10.86 11.77 -10.01
CA LYS A 95 -11.24 11.94 -8.61
C LYS A 95 -11.16 10.63 -7.88
N GLU A 96 -10.78 10.69 -6.61
CA GLU A 96 -10.83 9.53 -5.73
C GLU A 96 -12.24 8.97 -5.59
N GLU A 97 -12.34 7.66 -5.41
CA GLU A 97 -13.62 7.00 -5.22
C GLU A 97 -14.27 7.36 -3.89
N ASP A 98 -13.47 7.54 -2.84
CA ASP A 98 -14.00 7.88 -1.53
C ASP A 98 -14.35 9.37 -1.44
N GLU A 99 -15.61 9.65 -1.13
CA GLU A 99 -16.11 11.01 -0.91
C GLU A 99 -16.34 11.33 0.56
N LEU A 100 -16.06 10.39 1.46
CA LEU A 100 -16.35 10.52 2.88
C LEU A 100 -15.18 11.06 3.69
N LEU A 101 -14.04 10.41 3.61
CA LEU A 101 -12.86 10.72 4.43
C LEU A 101 -11.63 11.14 3.61
N GLY A 102 -11.68 11.02 2.28
CA GLY A 102 -10.51 11.21 1.44
C GLY A 102 -9.48 10.10 1.57
N ILE A 103 -9.91 8.91 2.00
CA ILE A 103 -9.07 7.71 2.11
C ILE A 103 -9.65 6.64 1.20
N THR A 104 -9.01 6.42 0.07
CA THR A 104 -9.44 5.39 -0.87
C THR A 104 -8.70 4.09 -0.59
N MET A 105 -9.46 3.01 -0.40
CA MET A 105 -8.93 1.67 -0.17
C MET A 105 -8.84 0.90 -1.48
N ILE A 106 -7.66 0.37 -1.76
CA ILE A 106 -7.41 -0.47 -2.93
C ILE A 106 -6.99 -1.85 -2.43
N CYS A 107 -7.55 -2.90 -3.00
CA CYS A 107 -7.18 -4.27 -2.72
C CYS A 107 -6.32 -4.83 -3.86
N LEU A 108 -5.21 -5.46 -3.51
CA LEU A 108 -4.32 -6.18 -4.41
C LEU A 108 -4.33 -7.65 -4.02
N GLU A 109 -4.61 -8.54 -4.98
CA GLU A 109 -4.58 -9.99 -4.77
C GLU A 109 -3.43 -10.60 -5.55
N PHE A 110 -2.63 -11.40 -4.86
CA PHE A 110 -1.40 -12.01 -5.38
C PHE A 110 -1.55 -13.52 -5.55
N ASP A 111 -0.60 -14.11 -6.26
CA ASP A 111 -0.53 -15.55 -6.53
C ASP A 111 -0.18 -16.41 -5.30
N GLY A 112 0.16 -15.81 -4.20
CA GLY A 112 0.49 -16.50 -2.95
C GLY A 112 0.61 -15.53 -1.79
N GLU A 113 1.01 -16.04 -0.63
CA GLU A 113 1.21 -15.22 0.55
C GLU A 113 2.19 -14.08 0.26
N VAL A 114 1.80 -12.85 0.58
CA VAL A 114 2.56 -11.66 0.24
C VAL A 114 3.92 -11.65 0.94
N SER A 115 4.96 -11.47 0.15
CA SER A 115 6.31 -11.22 0.63
C SER A 115 6.87 -9.95 -0.01
N TYR A 116 7.75 -9.27 0.71
CA TYR A 116 8.38 -8.05 0.22
C TYR A 116 9.82 -7.95 0.66
N TRP A 117 10.58 -7.05 0.02
CA TRP A 117 11.97 -6.82 0.31
C TRP A 117 12.14 -5.87 1.50
N GLY A 118 12.94 -6.28 2.46
CA GLY A 118 13.38 -5.46 3.55
C GLY A 118 12.37 -5.31 4.69
N SER A 119 12.71 -4.52 5.65
CA SER A 119 12.00 -4.34 6.91
C SER A 119 11.34 -2.97 6.99
N GLY A 120 10.37 -2.68 6.15
CA GLY A 120 9.57 -1.48 6.26
C GLY A 120 10.07 -0.25 5.49
N PHE A 121 11.24 -0.29 4.87
CA PHE A 121 11.71 0.76 3.98
C PHE A 121 11.66 0.31 2.53
N SER A 122 10.48 -0.01 2.06
CA SER A 122 10.24 -0.49 0.70
C SER A 122 10.85 0.41 -0.38
N ARG A 123 10.91 1.72 -0.14
CA ARG A 123 11.56 2.67 -1.02
C ARG A 123 13.03 2.34 -1.24
N HIS A 124 13.73 1.98 -0.18
CA HIS A 124 15.14 1.60 -0.25
C HIS A 124 15.31 0.19 -0.82
N ALA A 125 14.46 -0.73 -0.44
CA ALA A 125 14.44 -2.08 -1.00
C ALA A 125 14.22 -2.06 -2.51
N THR A 126 13.37 -1.15 -3.00
CA THR A 126 13.16 -0.97 -4.44
C THR A 126 14.40 -0.46 -5.16
N ARG A 127 15.09 0.47 -4.55
CA ARG A 127 16.30 1.08 -5.15
C ARG A 127 17.50 0.16 -5.09
N TYR A 128 17.60 -0.62 -4.01
CA TYR A 128 18.73 -1.52 -3.75
C TYR A 128 18.20 -2.92 -3.36
N PRO A 129 17.64 -3.65 -4.34
CA PRO A 129 16.99 -4.93 -4.05
C PRO A 129 17.90 -6.00 -3.47
N GLN A 130 19.21 -5.87 -3.68
CA GLN A 130 20.20 -6.77 -3.12
C GLN A 130 20.46 -6.56 -1.62
N LEU A 131 19.93 -5.47 -1.05
CA LEU A 131 20.10 -5.19 0.37
C LEU A 131 18.95 -5.76 1.19
N ASN A 132 19.28 -6.56 2.17
CA ASN A 132 18.34 -6.95 3.21
C ASN A 132 18.45 -5.96 4.37
N TRP A 133 17.55 -5.01 4.43
CA TRP A 133 17.60 -3.95 5.43
C TRP A 133 17.48 -4.46 6.87
N GLY A 134 16.83 -5.60 7.07
CA GLY A 134 16.77 -6.23 8.39
C GLY A 134 18.10 -6.77 8.87
N GLU A 135 18.97 -7.19 7.93
CA GLU A 135 20.31 -7.71 8.25
C GLU A 135 21.39 -6.64 8.21
N VAL A 136 21.22 -5.65 7.32
CA VAL A 136 22.25 -4.63 7.05
C VAL A 136 22.12 -3.42 7.98
N TYR A 137 20.93 -3.19 8.52
CA TYR A 137 20.73 -2.02 9.38
C TYR A 137 21.36 -2.23 10.76
N ASP A 138 22.63 -1.97 10.80
CA ASP A 138 23.43 -1.79 12.02
C ASP A 138 23.91 -0.33 12.02
N PRO A 139 23.44 0.51 12.94
CA PRO A 139 23.87 1.91 12.98
C PRO A 139 25.38 2.09 13.06
N SER A 140 26.09 1.11 13.61
CA SER A 140 27.56 1.17 13.71
C SER A 140 28.26 0.90 12.38
N SER A 141 27.61 0.19 11.46
CA SER A 141 28.16 -0.16 10.15
C SER A 141 27.85 0.87 9.06
N PHE A 142 26.90 1.76 9.28
CA PHE A 142 26.55 2.80 8.32
C PHE A 142 27.53 3.97 8.37
N PRO A 143 27.88 4.53 7.20
CA PRO A 143 28.74 5.70 7.14
C PRO A 143 27.96 7.00 7.47
N TRP A 144 27.21 6.97 8.57
CA TRP A 144 26.52 8.17 9.03
C TRP A 144 27.52 9.20 9.57
N PRO A 145 27.28 10.48 9.34
CA PRO A 145 28.01 11.51 10.07
C PRO A 145 27.65 11.38 11.56
N ARG A 146 28.60 10.83 12.34
CA ARG A 146 28.36 10.57 13.78
C ARG A 146 28.48 11.81 14.66
N ASP A 147 28.94 12.90 14.08
CA ASP A 147 29.19 14.15 14.78
C ASP A 147 28.04 15.16 14.65
N LEU A 148 26.88 14.67 14.31
CA LEU A 148 25.68 15.49 14.21
C LEU A 148 24.96 15.58 15.56
#